data_7aa20db7144806549ff2c0597a193f40
#
_entry.id   7aa20db7144806549ff2c0597a193f40
#
_cell.length_a   1.000
_cell.length_b   1.000
_cell.length_c   1.000
_cell.angle_alpha   90.00
_cell.angle_beta   90.00
_cell.angle_gamma   90.00
#
_symmetry.space_group_name_H-M   'P 1'
#
loop_
_entity.id
_entity.type
_entity.pdbx_description
1 polymer ?
#
loop_
_entity_poly.entity_id
_entity_poly.type
_entity_poly.pdbx_seq_one_letter_code
_entity_poly.pdbx_strand_id
1 'polypeptide(L)'
;MARKRTALAPDREGLFILSQPETQAPSDLSYAYKASLVGSAHQFALEDDAVVWQAGRRSGRWRYADIVGVRMSYRPMSMQTRRFRTDLEHRGGDRIAVMSTTWQTVTLMVAQDRDYCAFILELHRRLAAQGHRVMLVGGINPVVHTIGLAGVALLSIAIAGLLARAIATHAYGGALFIAGFAALFAWQIGGFLVRNKPRRYTFDALPQDLLP
;
A
#
# COMPACT_ATOMS: atom_id res chain seq x y z
N MET A 1 -67.10 0.52 52.58
CA MET A 1 -66.59 -0.37 51.55
C MET A 1 -65.77 0.42 50.55
N ALA A 2 -64.43 0.46 50.70
CA ALA A 2 -63.56 1.26 49.88
C ALA A 2 -62.57 0.31 49.15
N ARG A 3 -62.69 0.22 47.81
CA ARG A 3 -61.76 -0.55 46.95
C ARG A 3 -60.48 0.26 46.72
N LYS A 4 -59.37 -0.26 47.22
CA LYS A 4 -58.02 0.15 46.85
C LYS A 4 -57.77 -0.14 45.37
N ARG A 5 -57.49 0.88 44.59
CA ARG A 5 -56.90 0.70 43.26
C ARG A 5 -55.38 0.80 43.39
N THR A 6 -54.70 -0.28 43.10
CA THR A 6 -53.26 -0.39 42.97
C THR A 6 -52.86 0.29 41.67
N ALA A 7 -52.05 1.35 41.76
CA ALA A 7 -51.45 1.99 40.59
C ALA A 7 -50.24 1.17 40.16
N LEU A 8 -50.26 0.76 38.93
CA LEU A 8 -49.17 0.08 38.23
C LEU A 8 -48.17 1.18 37.78
N ALA A 9 -46.93 1.08 38.19
CA ALA A 9 -45.86 1.96 37.75
C ALA A 9 -45.51 1.67 36.29
N PRO A 10 -45.23 2.70 35.45
CA PRO A 10 -44.75 2.45 34.09
C PRO A 10 -43.30 2.04 34.11
N ASP A 11 -43.02 0.94 33.35
CA ASP A 11 -41.68 0.44 33.01
C ASP A 11 -40.81 1.56 32.41
N ARG A 12 -39.66 1.74 32.99
CA ARG A 12 -38.57 2.52 32.39
C ARG A 12 -37.88 1.63 31.35
N GLU A 13 -38.42 1.60 30.16
CA GLU A 13 -37.61 1.17 29.01
C GLU A 13 -36.45 2.14 28.84
N GLY A 14 -35.23 1.65 29.14
CA GLY A 14 -33.99 2.36 28.90
C GLY A 14 -33.82 2.58 27.41
N LEU A 15 -34.06 3.80 26.97
CA LEU A 15 -33.72 4.26 25.64
C LEU A 15 -32.17 4.22 25.50
N PHE A 16 -31.68 3.11 24.98
CA PHE A 16 -30.31 3.01 24.53
C PHE A 16 -30.17 3.93 23.31
N ILE A 17 -29.78 5.17 23.56
CA ILE A 17 -29.35 6.09 22.51
C ILE A 17 -28.05 5.51 21.99
N LEU A 18 -28.15 4.73 20.89
CA LEU A 18 -27.01 4.45 20.05
C LEU A 18 -26.46 5.79 19.59
N SER A 19 -25.37 6.22 20.20
CA SER A 19 -24.59 7.34 19.70
C SER A 19 -24.23 7.01 18.25
N GLN A 20 -24.94 7.62 17.33
CA GLN A 20 -24.55 7.62 15.94
C GLN A 20 -23.17 8.27 15.89
N PRO A 21 -22.21 7.69 15.10
CA PRO A 21 -20.95 8.38 14.89
C PRO A 21 -21.27 9.76 14.31
N GLU A 22 -20.77 10.78 14.99
CA GLU A 22 -20.88 12.17 14.55
C GLU A 22 -20.58 12.25 13.06
N THR A 23 -21.46 12.88 12.34
CA THR A 23 -21.32 13.22 10.93
C THR A 23 -20.05 14.07 10.79
N GLN A 24 -18.92 13.43 10.48
CA GLN A 24 -17.68 14.12 10.20
C GLN A 24 -17.91 15.05 9.00
N ALA A 25 -17.50 16.29 9.16
CA ALA A 25 -17.55 17.30 8.11
C ALA A 25 -16.87 16.79 6.81
N PRO A 26 -17.35 17.15 5.61
CA PRO A 26 -16.94 16.55 4.33
C PRO A 26 -15.53 16.89 3.84
N SER A 27 -14.62 17.33 4.70
CA SER A 27 -13.23 17.69 4.37
C SER A 27 -12.20 16.61 4.68
N ASP A 28 -12.52 15.56 5.44
CA ASP A 28 -11.55 14.59 5.90
C ASP A 28 -11.62 13.29 5.08
N LEU A 29 -10.76 13.20 4.05
CA LEU A 29 -10.60 11.95 3.32
C LEU A 29 -9.85 10.95 4.19
N SER A 30 -10.53 9.87 4.57
CA SER A 30 -9.96 8.80 5.39
C SER A 30 -9.67 7.55 4.56
N TYR A 31 -8.63 6.83 4.95
CA TYR A 31 -8.24 5.56 4.34
C TYR A 31 -7.83 4.57 5.42
N ALA A 32 -8.29 3.32 5.32
CA ALA A 32 -7.96 2.28 6.28
C ALA A 32 -7.64 0.95 5.59
N TYR A 33 -6.63 0.24 6.11
CA TYR A 33 -6.28 -1.10 5.64
C TYR A 33 -5.73 -1.96 6.78
N LYS A 34 -5.84 -3.28 6.66
CA LYS A 34 -5.20 -4.23 7.56
C LYS A 34 -3.87 -4.69 6.96
N ALA A 35 -2.76 -4.34 7.62
CA ALA A 35 -1.42 -4.74 7.20
C ALA A 35 -1.15 -6.23 7.44
N SER A 36 -1.81 -6.82 8.43
CA SER A 36 -1.75 -8.24 8.76
C SER A 36 -3.11 -8.72 9.29
N LEU A 37 -3.27 -10.03 9.42
CA LEU A 37 -4.47 -10.64 9.97
C LEU A 37 -4.60 -10.41 11.48
N VAL A 38 -3.47 -10.30 12.16
CA VAL A 38 -3.40 -10.08 13.60
C VAL A 38 -3.04 -8.61 13.83
N GLY A 39 -3.89 -7.91 14.57
CA GLY A 39 -3.69 -6.50 14.91
C GLY A 39 -4.81 -5.58 14.41
N SER A 40 -4.75 -4.33 14.84
CA SER A 40 -5.70 -3.29 14.42
C SER A 40 -5.46 -2.86 12.97
N ALA A 41 -6.51 -2.37 12.33
CA ALA A 41 -6.38 -1.71 11.04
C ALA A 41 -5.47 -0.47 11.17
N HIS A 42 -4.67 -0.24 10.14
CA HIS A 42 -4.00 1.04 9.97
C HIS A 42 -5.01 2.04 9.43
N GLN A 43 -5.09 3.20 10.04
CA GLN A 43 -6.04 4.26 9.68
C GLN A 43 -5.28 5.54 9.40
N PHE A 44 -5.73 6.27 8.39
CA PHE A 44 -5.16 7.54 7.97
C PHE A 44 -6.30 8.50 7.67
N ALA A 45 -6.16 9.74 8.09
CA ALA A 45 -7.08 10.82 7.76
C ALA A 45 -6.29 12.05 7.31
N LEU A 46 -6.75 12.68 6.25
CA LEU A 46 -6.18 13.92 5.75
C LEU A 46 -6.98 15.08 6.34
N GLU A 47 -6.43 15.75 7.33
CA GLU A 47 -6.94 17.03 7.84
C GLU A 47 -6.41 18.19 7.00
N ASP A 48 -6.87 19.41 7.23
CA ASP A 48 -6.50 20.58 6.42
C ASP A 48 -5.00 20.88 6.43
N ASP A 49 -4.32 20.69 7.58
CA ASP A 49 -2.90 21.01 7.77
C ASP A 49 -2.01 19.79 8.09
N ALA A 50 -2.60 18.61 8.27
CA ALA A 50 -1.89 17.45 8.77
C ALA A 50 -2.46 16.12 8.25
N VAL A 51 -1.63 15.07 8.33
CA VAL A 51 -2.03 13.67 8.24
C VAL A 51 -2.12 13.12 9.65
N VAL A 52 -3.30 12.67 10.05
CA VAL A 52 -3.51 11.88 11.27
C VAL A 52 -3.42 10.41 10.91
N TRP A 53 -2.70 9.65 11.71
CA TRP A 53 -2.49 8.24 11.42
C TRP A 53 -2.46 7.38 12.68
N GLN A 54 -2.94 6.16 12.52
CA GLN A 54 -2.84 5.10 13.51
C GLN A 54 -2.34 3.82 12.82
N ALA A 55 -1.23 3.28 13.28
CA ALA A 55 -0.61 2.07 12.72
C ALA A 55 -0.26 1.10 13.87
N GLY A 56 -1.12 0.12 14.10
CA GLY A 56 -1.02 -0.77 15.24
C GLY A 56 -1.20 -0.05 16.57
N ARG A 57 -0.17 -0.08 17.43
CA ARG A 57 -0.15 0.63 18.72
C ARG A 57 0.42 2.05 18.64
N ARG A 58 0.93 2.45 17.48
CA ARG A 58 1.48 3.78 17.24
C ARG A 58 0.43 4.64 16.57
N SER A 59 0.33 5.89 17.01
CA SER A 59 -0.51 6.90 16.40
C SER A 59 0.25 8.23 16.38
N GLY A 60 -0.16 9.13 15.53
CA GLY A 60 0.44 10.44 15.45
C GLY A 60 -0.30 11.37 14.51
N ARG A 61 0.06 12.64 14.59
CA ARG A 61 -0.39 13.69 13.72
C ARG A 61 0.84 14.38 13.14
N TRP A 62 1.01 14.34 11.82
CA TRP A 62 2.13 14.96 11.13
C TRP A 62 1.64 16.12 10.28
N ARG A 63 2.11 17.31 10.56
CA ARG A 63 1.81 18.46 9.71
C ARG A 63 2.44 18.24 8.34
N TYR A 64 1.76 18.66 7.28
CA TYR A 64 2.31 18.51 5.92
C TYR A 64 3.68 19.16 5.79
N ALA A 65 3.93 20.28 6.49
CA ALA A 65 5.24 20.96 6.52
C ALA A 65 6.38 20.11 7.12
N ASP A 66 6.07 19.09 7.92
CA ASP A 66 7.06 18.21 8.54
C ASP A 66 7.28 16.91 7.75
N ILE A 67 6.53 16.69 6.67
CA ILE A 67 6.74 15.57 5.75
C ILE A 67 7.81 15.97 4.74
N VAL A 68 8.97 15.31 4.82
CA VAL A 68 10.14 15.62 4.00
C VAL A 68 10.32 14.69 2.79
N GLY A 69 9.61 13.55 2.78
CA GLY A 69 9.72 12.58 1.70
C GLY A 69 8.46 11.75 1.47
N VAL A 70 8.17 11.47 0.21
CA VAL A 70 7.15 10.52 -0.23
C VAL A 70 7.80 9.54 -1.19
N ARG A 71 7.70 8.25 -0.90
CA ARG A 71 8.22 7.19 -1.77
C ARG A 71 7.11 6.26 -2.19
N MET A 72 6.87 6.18 -3.48
CA MET A 72 5.92 5.24 -4.07
C MET A 72 6.64 4.01 -4.63
N SER A 73 6.14 2.81 -4.38
CA SER A 73 6.74 1.57 -4.88
C SER A 73 5.68 0.50 -5.17
N TYR A 74 5.96 -0.34 -6.17
CA TYR A 74 5.17 -1.51 -6.48
C TYR A 74 5.70 -2.73 -5.72
N ARG A 75 4.84 -3.41 -4.96
CA ARG A 75 5.21 -4.55 -4.11
C ARG A 75 4.23 -5.71 -4.29
N PRO A 76 4.31 -6.45 -5.41
CA PRO A 76 3.40 -7.57 -5.63
C PRO A 76 3.55 -8.61 -4.53
N MET A 77 2.42 -9.16 -4.07
CA MET A 77 2.40 -10.24 -3.07
C MET A 77 2.32 -11.61 -3.72
N SER A 78 1.69 -11.70 -4.89
CA SER A 78 1.54 -12.91 -5.70
C SER A 78 1.43 -12.54 -7.17
N MET A 79 1.36 -13.54 -8.05
CA MET A 79 1.12 -13.31 -9.48
C MET A 79 -0.22 -12.61 -9.75
N GLN A 80 -1.20 -12.79 -8.87
CA GLN A 80 -2.57 -12.27 -9.03
C GLN A 80 -2.82 -10.97 -8.27
N THR A 81 -2.07 -10.70 -7.18
CA THR A 81 -2.32 -9.56 -6.31
C THR A 81 -1.27 -8.47 -6.50
N ARG A 82 -1.65 -7.43 -7.21
CA ARG A 82 -0.87 -6.20 -7.29
C ARG A 82 -1.02 -5.43 -5.98
N ARG A 83 0.07 -4.98 -5.43
CA ARG A 83 0.09 -4.15 -4.24
C ARG A 83 0.99 -2.94 -4.47
N PHE A 84 0.47 -1.78 -4.16
CA PHE A 84 1.19 -0.52 -4.18
C PHE A 84 1.43 -0.05 -2.75
N ARG A 85 2.52 0.63 -2.56
CA ARG A 85 2.94 1.13 -1.26
C ARG A 85 3.45 2.55 -1.40
N THR A 86 2.95 3.44 -0.54
CA THR A 86 3.46 4.79 -0.36
C THR A 86 4.02 4.93 1.05
N ASP A 87 5.30 5.24 1.15
CA ASP A 87 5.97 5.54 2.42
C ASP A 87 6.07 7.06 2.56
N LEU A 88 5.60 7.58 3.69
CA LEU A 88 5.77 8.96 4.11
C LEU A 88 6.91 9.04 5.11
N GLU A 89 7.80 10.01 4.93
CA GLU A 89 8.96 10.24 5.80
C GLU A 89 8.79 11.59 6.51
N HIS A 90 8.83 11.53 7.83
CA HIS A 90 8.77 12.71 8.70
C HIS A 90 10.17 13.26 8.92
N ARG A 91 10.27 14.57 9.14
CA ARG A 91 11.55 15.28 9.45
C ARG A 91 12.30 14.66 10.63
N GLY A 92 11.59 14.07 11.61
CA GLY A 92 12.18 13.34 12.74
C GLY A 92 12.77 11.97 12.39
N GLY A 93 12.73 11.52 11.12
CA GLY A 93 13.23 10.21 10.67
C GLY A 93 12.20 9.08 10.75
N ASP A 94 11.04 9.32 11.36
CA ASP A 94 9.95 8.33 11.40
C ASP A 94 9.36 8.12 10.01
N ARG A 95 8.89 6.88 9.79
CA ARG A 95 8.24 6.49 8.53
C ARG A 95 6.93 5.78 8.78
N ILE A 96 5.93 6.10 7.97
CA ILE A 96 4.65 5.38 7.92
C ILE A 96 4.39 4.93 6.49
N ALA A 97 3.72 3.78 6.37
CA ALA A 97 3.41 3.18 5.07
C ALA A 97 1.90 3.12 4.86
N VAL A 98 1.45 3.48 3.66
CA VAL A 98 0.09 3.29 3.18
C VAL A 98 0.13 2.23 2.08
N MET A 99 -0.74 1.22 2.16
CA MET A 99 -0.78 0.11 1.21
C MET A 99 -2.12 0.05 0.49
N SER A 100 -2.12 -0.31 -0.79
CA SER A 100 -3.34 -0.41 -1.61
C SER A 100 -4.16 -1.69 -1.38
N THR A 101 -3.73 -2.56 -0.46
CA THR A 101 -4.41 -3.84 -0.20
C THR A 101 -4.67 -4.03 1.28
N THR A 102 -5.76 -4.72 1.60
CA THR A 102 -6.16 -5.07 2.95
C THR A 102 -6.33 -6.59 3.10
N TRP A 103 -5.90 -7.15 4.23
CA TRP A 103 -6.17 -8.53 4.57
C TRP A 103 -7.61 -8.70 5.07
N GLN A 104 -8.36 -9.62 4.48
CA GLN A 104 -9.69 -10.00 4.96
C GLN A 104 -9.64 -11.34 5.71
N THR A 105 -8.95 -12.34 5.17
CA THR A 105 -8.77 -13.66 5.79
C THR A 105 -7.33 -14.14 5.59
N VAL A 106 -6.98 -15.31 6.16
CA VAL A 106 -5.64 -15.92 6.06
C VAL A 106 -5.15 -16.08 4.61
N THR A 107 -6.08 -16.29 3.69
CA THR A 107 -5.77 -16.52 2.28
C THR A 107 -6.24 -15.42 1.35
N LEU A 108 -7.07 -14.49 1.85
CA LEU A 108 -7.70 -13.48 1.02
C LEU A 108 -7.19 -12.07 1.34
N MET A 109 -6.50 -11.50 0.37
CA MET A 109 -6.13 -10.09 0.32
C MET A 109 -6.96 -9.41 -0.76
N VAL A 110 -7.56 -8.27 -0.43
CA VAL A 110 -8.40 -7.49 -1.33
C VAL A 110 -7.71 -6.19 -1.69
N ALA A 111 -7.75 -5.83 -2.97
CA ALA A 111 -7.28 -4.56 -3.47
C ALA A 111 -8.29 -3.45 -3.13
N GLN A 112 -7.80 -2.29 -2.70
CA GLN A 112 -8.55 -1.07 -2.43
C GLN A 112 -8.06 0.04 -3.39
N ASP A 113 -7.95 -0.30 -4.67
CA ASP A 113 -7.26 0.51 -5.67
C ASP A 113 -7.86 1.91 -5.79
N ARG A 114 -9.20 2.02 -5.82
CA ARG A 114 -9.91 3.30 -5.97
C ARG A 114 -9.69 4.21 -4.77
N ASP A 115 -9.88 3.69 -3.57
CA ASP A 115 -9.79 4.47 -2.33
C ASP A 115 -8.34 4.87 -2.05
N TYR A 116 -7.40 3.95 -2.33
CA TYR A 116 -5.98 4.23 -2.26
C TYR A 116 -5.56 5.33 -3.24
N CYS A 117 -5.99 5.27 -4.51
CA CYS A 117 -5.71 6.31 -5.49
C CYS A 117 -6.24 7.66 -5.03
N ALA A 118 -7.52 7.72 -4.61
CA ALA A 118 -8.13 8.95 -4.14
C ALA A 118 -7.35 9.56 -2.97
N PHE A 119 -6.97 8.74 -2.00
CA PHE A 119 -6.19 9.16 -0.84
C PHE A 119 -4.81 9.68 -1.22
N ILE A 120 -4.07 8.96 -2.08
CA ILE A 120 -2.71 9.34 -2.48
C ILE A 120 -2.72 10.62 -3.35
N LEU A 121 -3.68 10.77 -4.25
CA LEU A 121 -3.81 11.97 -5.07
C LEU A 121 -4.11 13.20 -4.21
N GLU A 122 -5.04 13.10 -3.28
CA GLU A 122 -5.39 14.19 -2.36
C GLU A 122 -4.22 14.53 -1.42
N LEU A 123 -3.51 13.53 -0.91
CA LEU A 123 -2.29 13.74 -0.12
C LEU A 123 -1.25 14.56 -0.91
N HIS A 124 -0.99 14.20 -2.17
CA HIS A 124 -0.03 14.94 -3.01
C HIS A 124 -0.52 16.36 -3.30
N ARG A 125 -1.82 16.56 -3.52
CA ARG A 125 -2.41 17.88 -3.71
C ARG A 125 -2.20 18.77 -2.48
N ARG A 126 -2.45 18.25 -1.28
CA ARG A 126 -2.26 19.00 -0.02
C ARG A 126 -0.79 19.29 0.25
N LEU A 127 0.10 18.34 -0.01
CA LEU A 127 1.55 18.56 0.10
C LEU A 127 2.06 19.62 -0.89
N ALA A 128 1.56 19.61 -2.14
CA ALA A 128 1.91 20.62 -3.13
C ALA A 128 1.47 22.03 -2.72
N ALA A 129 0.29 22.16 -2.10
CA ALA A 129 -0.24 23.42 -1.62
C ALA A 129 0.62 24.08 -0.52
N GLN A 130 1.43 23.31 0.21
CA GLN A 130 2.32 23.86 1.25
C GLN A 130 3.55 24.58 0.70
N GLY A 131 3.91 24.41 -0.57
CA GLY A 131 5.03 25.10 -1.21
C GLY A 131 6.43 24.74 -0.70
N HIS A 132 6.57 23.80 0.24
CA HIS A 132 7.88 23.37 0.73
C HIS A 132 8.45 22.21 -0.09
N ARG A 133 9.76 22.00 0.00
CA ARG A 133 10.43 20.93 -0.75
C ARG A 133 10.19 19.57 -0.10
N VAL A 134 9.46 18.71 -0.80
CA VAL A 134 9.29 17.29 -0.47
C VAL A 134 10.11 16.46 -1.45
N MET A 135 10.84 15.47 -0.95
CA MET A 135 11.54 14.51 -1.81
C MET A 135 10.56 13.49 -2.35
N LEU A 136 10.19 13.60 -3.62
CA LEU A 136 9.29 12.69 -4.29
C LEU A 136 10.08 11.63 -5.07
N VAL A 137 9.99 10.37 -4.63
CA VAL A 137 10.75 9.25 -5.20
C VAL A 137 9.83 8.11 -5.58
N GLY A 138 9.91 7.66 -6.83
CA GLY A 138 9.28 6.44 -7.32
C GLY A 138 10.27 5.28 -7.37
N GLY A 139 9.76 4.07 -7.15
CA GLY A 139 10.54 2.84 -7.19
C GLY A 139 11.20 2.47 -5.86
N ILE A 140 12.03 1.43 -5.92
CA ILE A 140 12.78 0.92 -4.77
C ILE A 140 14.12 1.66 -4.60
N ASN A 141 14.83 1.35 -3.52
CA ASN A 141 16.16 1.89 -3.28
C ASN A 141 17.08 1.58 -4.49
N PRO A 142 17.86 2.57 -5.01
CA PRO A 142 18.75 2.36 -6.15
C PRO A 142 19.73 1.21 -5.98
N VAL A 143 20.30 1.04 -4.78
CA VAL A 143 21.23 -0.06 -4.48
C VAL A 143 20.52 -1.41 -4.61
N VAL A 144 19.33 -1.54 -4.05
CA VAL A 144 18.52 -2.78 -4.13
C VAL A 144 18.13 -3.07 -5.58
N HIS A 145 17.78 -2.04 -6.35
CA HIS A 145 17.47 -2.17 -7.77
C HIS A 145 18.67 -2.68 -8.57
N THR A 146 19.86 -2.10 -8.35
CA THR A 146 21.11 -2.49 -9.05
C THR A 146 21.51 -3.92 -8.68
N ILE A 147 21.44 -4.31 -7.39
CA ILE A 147 21.70 -5.69 -6.95
C ILE A 147 20.72 -6.65 -7.62
N GLY A 148 19.43 -6.30 -7.66
CA GLY A 148 18.41 -7.09 -8.33
C GLY A 148 18.69 -7.28 -9.82
N LEU A 149 19.12 -6.21 -10.50
CA LEU A 149 19.48 -6.26 -11.93
C LEU A 149 20.72 -7.15 -12.17
N ALA A 150 21.75 -7.02 -11.33
CA ALA A 150 22.94 -7.87 -11.40
C ALA A 150 22.59 -9.35 -11.17
N GLY A 151 21.72 -9.65 -10.19
CA GLY A 151 21.23 -11.00 -9.93
C GLY A 151 20.47 -11.59 -11.12
N VAL A 152 19.64 -10.81 -11.78
CA VAL A 152 18.93 -11.24 -13.00
C VAL A 152 19.91 -11.50 -14.14
N ALA A 153 20.93 -10.64 -14.32
CA ALA A 153 21.95 -10.85 -15.36
C ALA A 153 22.74 -12.16 -15.14
N LEU A 154 23.18 -12.42 -13.91
CA LEU A 154 23.87 -13.66 -13.55
C LEU A 154 22.99 -14.90 -13.79
N LEU A 155 21.73 -14.83 -13.35
CA LEU A 155 20.77 -15.92 -13.57
C LEU A 155 20.51 -16.17 -15.08
N SER A 156 20.43 -15.10 -15.88
CA SER A 156 20.26 -15.21 -17.32
C SER A 156 21.44 -15.91 -17.99
N ILE A 157 22.68 -15.62 -17.56
CA ILE A 157 23.90 -16.29 -18.04
C ILE A 157 23.85 -17.79 -17.66
N ALA A 158 23.48 -18.12 -16.42
CA ALA A 158 23.38 -19.51 -15.98
C ALA A 158 22.31 -20.29 -16.77
N ILE A 159 21.14 -19.69 -16.99
CA ILE A 159 20.07 -20.28 -17.80
C ILE A 159 20.51 -20.49 -19.25
N ALA A 160 21.21 -19.51 -19.85
CA ALA A 160 21.75 -19.63 -21.19
C ALA A 160 22.77 -20.77 -21.30
N GLY A 161 23.66 -20.94 -20.31
CA GLY A 161 24.59 -22.06 -20.24
C GLY A 161 23.91 -23.42 -20.13
N LEU A 162 22.87 -23.52 -19.26
CA LEU A 162 22.07 -24.73 -19.13
C LEU A 162 21.32 -25.08 -20.44
N LEU A 163 20.78 -24.08 -21.10
CA LEU A 163 20.08 -24.26 -22.38
C LEU A 163 21.03 -24.74 -23.46
N ALA A 164 22.21 -24.10 -23.57
CA ALA A 164 23.25 -24.54 -24.54
C ALA A 164 23.68 -25.97 -24.27
N ARG A 165 23.89 -26.36 -23.00
CA ARG A 165 24.21 -27.75 -22.64
C ARG A 165 23.08 -28.72 -22.99
N ALA A 166 21.83 -28.39 -22.71
CA ALA A 166 20.68 -29.25 -23.03
C ALA A 166 20.54 -29.49 -24.54
N ILE A 167 20.81 -28.45 -25.34
CA ILE A 167 20.82 -28.58 -26.82
C ILE A 167 21.99 -29.47 -27.29
N ALA A 168 23.19 -29.24 -26.76
CA ALA A 168 24.38 -29.99 -27.10
C ALA A 168 24.29 -31.50 -26.77
N THR A 169 23.53 -31.85 -25.73
CA THR A 169 23.25 -33.22 -25.32
C THR A 169 21.97 -33.80 -25.91
N HIS A 170 21.35 -33.11 -26.87
CA HIS A 170 20.09 -33.51 -27.52
C HIS A 170 18.91 -33.69 -26.54
N ALA A 171 18.97 -33.09 -25.35
CA ALA A 171 17.91 -33.13 -24.33
C ALA A 171 16.83 -32.07 -24.64
N TYR A 172 16.18 -32.16 -25.81
CA TYR A 172 15.24 -31.14 -26.30
C TYR A 172 14.05 -30.89 -25.37
N GLY A 173 13.52 -31.92 -24.69
CA GLY A 173 12.46 -31.75 -23.69
C GLY A 173 12.90 -30.89 -22.51
N GLY A 174 14.14 -31.11 -22.02
CA GLY A 174 14.73 -30.29 -20.99
C GLY A 174 14.99 -28.82 -21.45
N ALA A 175 15.46 -28.67 -22.68
CA ALA A 175 15.67 -27.34 -23.28
C ALA A 175 14.35 -26.54 -23.36
N LEU A 176 13.27 -27.20 -23.83
CA LEU A 176 11.95 -26.56 -23.92
C LEU A 176 11.42 -26.16 -22.54
N PHE A 177 11.58 -27.01 -21.53
CA PHE A 177 11.19 -26.71 -20.14
C PHE A 177 11.96 -25.50 -19.59
N ILE A 178 13.30 -25.48 -19.77
CA ILE A 178 14.14 -24.36 -19.34
C ILE A 178 13.74 -23.06 -20.03
N ALA A 179 13.48 -23.08 -21.33
CA ALA A 179 13.07 -21.94 -22.11
C ALA A 179 11.70 -21.38 -21.63
N GLY A 180 10.71 -22.27 -21.41
CA GLY A 180 9.40 -21.89 -20.89
C GLY A 180 9.47 -21.27 -19.50
N PHE A 181 10.26 -21.88 -18.60
CA PHE A 181 10.48 -21.35 -17.26
C PHE A 181 11.21 -19.99 -17.29
N ALA A 182 12.23 -19.85 -18.14
CA ALA A 182 12.95 -18.60 -18.33
C ALA A 182 12.04 -17.46 -18.83
N ALA A 183 11.15 -17.77 -19.80
CA ALA A 183 10.20 -16.79 -20.31
C ALA A 183 9.21 -16.32 -19.23
N LEU A 184 8.66 -17.25 -18.43
CA LEU A 184 7.77 -16.92 -17.32
C LEU A 184 8.48 -16.05 -16.27
N PHE A 185 9.71 -16.41 -15.93
CA PHE A 185 10.51 -15.70 -14.95
C PHE A 185 10.89 -14.29 -15.43
N ALA A 186 11.29 -14.16 -16.70
CA ALA A 186 11.60 -12.87 -17.33
C ALA A 186 10.38 -11.95 -17.36
N TRP A 187 9.20 -12.47 -17.68
CA TRP A 187 7.96 -11.70 -17.65
C TRP A 187 7.65 -11.18 -16.25
N GLN A 188 7.74 -12.01 -15.21
CA GLN A 188 7.40 -11.67 -13.85
C GLN A 188 8.40 -10.69 -13.20
N ILE A 189 9.69 -11.00 -13.27
CA ILE A 189 10.76 -10.17 -12.68
C ILE A 189 10.98 -8.92 -13.50
N GLY A 190 10.92 -9.01 -14.83
CA GLY A 190 11.04 -7.87 -15.71
C GLY A 190 9.99 -6.81 -15.42
N GLY A 191 8.72 -7.21 -15.27
CA GLY A 191 7.64 -6.31 -14.88
C GLY A 191 7.87 -5.63 -13.53
N PHE A 192 8.40 -6.35 -12.54
CA PHE A 192 8.76 -5.80 -11.24
C PHE A 192 9.89 -4.77 -11.33
N LEU A 193 10.98 -5.10 -12.02
CA LEU A 193 12.16 -4.23 -12.14
C LEU A 193 11.84 -2.95 -12.91
N VAL A 194 11.09 -3.05 -14.01
CA VAL A 194 10.71 -1.89 -14.82
C VAL A 194 9.85 -0.92 -14.01
N ARG A 195 8.81 -1.41 -13.33
CA ARG A 195 7.93 -0.57 -12.51
C ARG A 195 8.64 0.06 -11.32
N ASN A 196 9.58 -0.67 -10.71
CA ASN A 196 10.32 -0.21 -9.54
C ASN A 196 11.64 0.49 -9.85
N LYS A 197 11.86 0.88 -11.11
CA LYS A 197 13.03 1.68 -11.48
C LYS A 197 13.10 2.95 -10.63
N PRO A 198 14.22 3.20 -9.93
CA PRO A 198 14.38 4.40 -9.12
C PRO A 198 14.31 5.66 -9.99
N ARG A 199 13.43 6.57 -9.62
CA ARG A 199 13.25 7.85 -10.31
C ARG A 199 12.72 8.91 -9.36
N ARG A 200 13.00 10.16 -9.64
CA ARG A 200 12.33 11.30 -9.01
C ARG A 200 11.12 11.68 -9.85
N TYR A 201 10.09 12.16 -9.19
CA TYR A 201 8.91 12.68 -9.87
C TYR A 201 8.50 14.03 -9.25
N THR A 202 7.54 14.71 -9.84
CA THR A 202 7.01 16.00 -9.37
C THR A 202 5.53 15.85 -9.03
N PHE A 203 4.98 16.83 -8.33
CA PHE A 203 3.55 16.84 -8.00
C PHE A 203 2.67 16.89 -9.25
N ASP A 204 3.14 17.52 -10.35
CA ASP A 204 2.42 17.64 -11.61
C ASP A 204 2.48 16.36 -12.47
N ALA A 205 3.45 15.49 -12.20
CA ALA A 205 3.71 14.27 -12.99
C ALA A 205 3.87 13.05 -12.07
N LEU A 206 2.77 12.60 -11.48
CA LEU A 206 2.77 11.38 -10.66
C LEU A 206 2.99 10.14 -11.55
N PRO A 207 3.80 9.17 -11.08
CA PRO A 207 4.10 7.95 -11.83
C PRO A 207 2.87 7.02 -11.87
N GLN A 208 2.17 6.98 -13.00
CA GLN A 208 0.97 6.17 -13.20
C GLN A 208 1.20 4.67 -13.03
N ASP A 209 2.40 4.18 -13.32
CA ASP A 209 2.79 2.79 -13.15
C ASP A 209 3.04 2.38 -11.67
N LEU A 210 3.06 3.35 -10.75
CA LEU A 210 3.13 3.15 -9.29
C LEU A 210 1.81 3.46 -8.58
N LEU A 211 0.76 3.71 -9.35
CA LEU A 211 -0.64 3.76 -8.91
C LEU A 211 -1.37 2.52 -9.44
N PRO A 212 -2.40 2.02 -8.72
CA PRO A 212 -3.23 0.90 -9.20
C PRO A 212 -4.07 1.25 -10.39
#